data_98de93c280a703514124d6e67d7dd8fd
#
_entry.id   98de93c280a703514124d6e67d7dd8fd
#
_cell.length_a   1.000
_cell.length_b   1.000
_cell.length_c   1.000
_cell.angle_alpha   90.00
_cell.angle_beta   90.00
_cell.angle_gamma   90.00
#
_symmetry.space_group_name_H-M   'P 1'
#
loop_
_entity.id
_entity.type
_entity.pdbx_description
1 polymer ?
#
loop_
_entity_poly.entity_id
_entity_poly.type
_entity_poly.pdbx_seq_one_letter_code
_entity_poly.pdbx_strand_id
1 'polypeptide(L)'
;MAASRTADLVLTGGTVLTFDAEDREARALAVADGTVVAVDDVDGLIGPDTEVVDLAGRTVLPGINDSHLHGAWLGAMWPHTLFSGGFGGGEEGTAGPLVADAAARRAAILKAGDVAAALGITSYTEPGLGPGEDEGQTGCFTSAVLDEYAALANEGLLRARVTVLRLFGILDGPSSLADFQRGLADDIPSTDPRVLKVNGVKIFADGIPPMRSAWTHHCYTDGTSGHLLVDGEQDEERVANLRRMIDIAHRRGDQIGVHATGDRSIEVVVNAMADAIAEHGPLGRHYLIHGDLVSGEVLRRLPGLGIGLNTQPGIAAATGPWLAAALGDDVLRTAWPLRDAFDLGVPVCLSTDAPVMEPDWRRAIAAAAQWMDVSGPEAMRQLLRAYTVTPAYQDGAESWKGSLAVGKVADLCVLDTNPLTVAPADLPGVGVTTTYLGGKVVFQS
;
A
#
# COMPACT_ATOMS: atom_id res chain seq x y z
N MET A 1 -20.56 18.73 -36.71
CA MET A 1 -19.20 18.31 -36.39
C MET A 1 -19.01 18.60 -34.92
N ALA A 2 -18.81 17.59 -34.11
CA ALA A 2 -18.40 17.83 -32.71
C ALA A 2 -17.03 18.54 -32.79
N ALA A 3 -16.88 19.66 -32.08
CA ALA A 3 -15.58 20.33 -31.95
C ALA A 3 -14.57 19.25 -31.47
N SER A 4 -13.47 19.10 -32.16
CA SER A 4 -12.41 18.17 -31.70
C SER A 4 -11.95 18.69 -30.34
N ARG A 5 -12.13 17.89 -29.31
CA ARG A 5 -11.75 18.25 -27.95
C ARG A 5 -10.23 18.37 -27.92
N THR A 6 -9.71 19.54 -27.59
CA THR A 6 -8.26 19.73 -27.38
C THR A 6 -7.86 19.19 -26.01
N ALA A 7 -6.59 18.80 -25.88
CA ALA A 7 -6.01 18.41 -24.59
C ALA A 7 -5.70 19.64 -23.73
N ASP A 8 -5.75 19.48 -22.42
CA ASP A 8 -5.29 20.48 -21.44
C ASP A 8 -3.77 20.43 -21.30
N LEU A 9 -3.20 19.22 -21.36
CA LEU A 9 -1.77 18.95 -21.21
C LEU A 9 -1.32 17.90 -22.24
N VAL A 10 -0.17 18.15 -22.85
CA VAL A 10 0.52 17.18 -23.72
C VAL A 10 1.96 17.06 -23.26
N LEU A 11 2.40 15.83 -22.98
CA LEU A 11 3.78 15.49 -22.65
C LEU A 11 4.43 14.84 -23.86
N THR A 12 5.60 15.36 -24.29
CA THR A 12 6.37 14.89 -25.47
C THR A 12 7.86 14.86 -25.20
N GLY A 13 8.66 14.37 -26.13
CA GLY A 13 10.13 14.46 -26.06
C GLY A 13 10.79 13.55 -25.01
N GLY A 14 10.10 12.51 -24.57
CA GLY A 14 10.61 11.55 -23.59
C GLY A 14 10.05 10.14 -23.80
N THR A 15 10.08 9.33 -22.77
CA THR A 15 9.50 7.97 -22.75
C THR A 15 8.27 7.94 -21.84
N VAL A 16 7.21 7.29 -22.28
CA VAL A 16 6.01 7.02 -21.48
C VAL A 16 5.86 5.52 -21.29
N LEU A 17 6.06 5.04 -20.06
CA LEU A 17 5.82 3.65 -19.69
C LEU A 17 4.35 3.51 -19.29
N THR A 18 3.54 2.93 -20.16
CA THR A 18 2.08 2.95 -19.97
C THR A 18 1.58 1.95 -18.94
N PHE A 19 2.24 0.83 -18.78
CA PHE A 19 1.77 -0.33 -17.99
C PHE A 19 0.33 -0.74 -18.31
N ASP A 20 -0.14 -0.42 -19.53
CA ASP A 20 -1.42 -0.89 -20.03
C ASP A 20 -1.37 -2.38 -20.41
N ALA A 21 -2.41 -2.88 -21.08
CA ALA A 21 -2.48 -4.30 -21.46
C ALA A 21 -1.42 -4.72 -22.47
N GLU A 22 -0.98 -3.78 -23.33
CA GLU A 22 0.07 -3.98 -24.34
C GLU A 22 1.47 -3.66 -23.79
N ASP A 23 1.56 -3.12 -22.57
CA ASP A 23 2.82 -2.71 -21.90
C ASP A 23 3.71 -1.80 -22.75
N ARG A 24 3.06 -0.81 -23.41
CA ARG A 24 3.70 0.05 -24.43
C ARG A 24 4.73 1.00 -23.82
N GLU A 25 5.81 1.21 -24.57
CA GLU A 25 6.72 2.34 -24.42
C GLU A 25 6.37 3.41 -25.45
N ALA A 26 5.60 4.39 -25.06
CA ALA A 26 5.16 5.47 -25.92
C ALA A 26 6.09 6.70 -25.85
N ARG A 27 5.88 7.68 -26.73
CA ARG A 27 6.70 8.91 -26.81
C ARG A 27 5.94 10.17 -26.44
N ALA A 28 4.61 10.07 -26.34
CA ALA A 28 3.74 11.20 -26.01
C ALA A 28 2.49 10.75 -25.27
N LEU A 29 1.93 11.65 -24.49
CA LEU A 29 0.71 11.46 -23.74
C LEU A 29 -0.12 12.75 -23.75
N ALA A 30 -1.43 12.65 -24.04
CA ALA A 30 -2.35 13.78 -23.95
C ALA A 30 -3.36 13.56 -22.83
N VAL A 31 -3.65 14.64 -22.10
CA VAL A 31 -4.58 14.67 -20.97
C VAL A 31 -5.63 15.73 -21.22
N ALA A 32 -6.89 15.39 -20.95
CA ALA A 32 -8.00 16.35 -20.92
C ALA A 32 -8.92 16.03 -19.73
N ASP A 33 -9.34 17.06 -18.99
CA ASP A 33 -10.15 16.95 -17.76
C ASP A 33 -9.59 15.90 -16.77
N GLY A 34 -8.27 15.93 -16.59
CA GLY A 34 -7.59 15.03 -15.67
C GLY A 34 -7.54 13.56 -16.09
N THR A 35 -7.86 13.25 -17.35
CA THR A 35 -7.94 11.89 -17.89
C THR A 35 -7.03 11.76 -19.11
N VAL A 36 -6.35 10.64 -19.25
CA VAL A 36 -5.56 10.30 -20.45
C VAL A 36 -6.50 10.14 -21.65
N VAL A 37 -6.32 10.94 -22.70
CA VAL A 37 -7.16 10.92 -23.90
C VAL A 37 -6.47 10.39 -25.12
N ALA A 38 -5.14 10.41 -25.15
CA ALA A 38 -4.35 9.77 -26.21
C ALA A 38 -2.96 9.38 -25.72
N VAL A 39 -2.38 8.39 -26.41
CA VAL A 39 -1.02 7.91 -26.24
C VAL A 39 -0.39 7.82 -27.63
N ASP A 40 0.79 8.41 -27.85
CA ASP A 40 1.54 8.61 -29.10
C ASP A 40 0.90 9.56 -30.12
N ASP A 41 -0.33 9.38 -30.52
CA ASP A 41 -1.00 10.23 -31.50
C ASP A 41 -1.67 11.43 -30.82
N VAL A 42 -0.89 12.48 -30.56
CA VAL A 42 -1.31 13.67 -29.78
C VAL A 42 -1.43 14.95 -30.60
N ASP A 43 -0.85 15.02 -31.81
CA ASP A 43 -0.73 16.27 -32.59
C ASP A 43 -2.10 16.93 -32.88
N GLY A 44 -3.09 16.12 -33.18
CA GLY A 44 -4.45 16.59 -33.46
C GLY A 44 -5.22 17.11 -32.23
N LEU A 45 -4.65 16.97 -31.03
CA LEU A 45 -5.24 17.38 -29.76
C LEU A 45 -4.63 18.67 -29.20
N ILE A 46 -3.55 19.18 -29.84
CA ILE A 46 -2.91 20.42 -29.41
C ILE A 46 -3.71 21.62 -29.92
N GLY A 47 -4.22 22.42 -29.00
CA GLY A 47 -4.94 23.66 -29.27
C GLY A 47 -4.23 24.87 -28.66
N PRO A 48 -4.82 26.09 -28.81
CA PRO A 48 -4.17 27.32 -28.33
C PRO A 48 -4.00 27.38 -26.80
N ASP A 49 -4.84 26.65 -26.05
CA ASP A 49 -4.81 26.63 -24.58
C ASP A 49 -4.13 25.36 -24.03
N THR A 50 -3.63 24.48 -24.90
CA THR A 50 -2.93 23.26 -24.48
C THR A 50 -1.55 23.57 -23.94
N GLU A 51 -1.27 23.16 -22.71
CA GLU A 51 0.08 23.15 -22.16
C GLU A 51 0.88 22.00 -22.81
N VAL A 52 1.96 22.33 -23.50
CA VAL A 52 2.87 21.33 -24.10
C VAL A 52 4.17 21.31 -23.32
N VAL A 53 4.47 20.18 -22.66
CA VAL A 53 5.67 19.98 -21.87
C VAL A 53 6.64 19.08 -22.61
N ASP A 54 7.83 19.60 -22.88
CA ASP A 54 8.95 18.78 -23.36
C ASP A 54 9.59 18.04 -22.18
N LEU A 55 9.52 16.73 -22.22
CA LEU A 55 10.12 15.87 -21.22
C LEU A 55 11.66 15.89 -21.27
N ALA A 56 12.25 16.37 -22.35
CA ALA A 56 13.71 16.44 -22.54
C ALA A 56 14.42 15.11 -22.20
N GLY A 57 13.87 14.00 -22.66
CA GLY A 57 14.39 12.65 -22.44
C GLY A 57 13.97 11.97 -21.14
N ARG A 58 13.24 12.68 -20.26
CA ARG A 58 12.69 12.13 -19.01
C ARG A 58 11.65 11.04 -19.27
N THR A 59 11.34 10.28 -18.23
CA THR A 59 10.40 9.15 -18.33
C THR A 59 9.17 9.37 -17.46
N VAL A 60 8.00 9.19 -18.05
CA VAL A 60 6.70 9.21 -17.37
C VAL A 60 6.24 7.78 -17.10
N LEU A 61 5.79 7.52 -15.88
CA LEU A 61 5.08 6.30 -15.50
C LEU A 61 3.76 6.65 -14.79
N PRO A 62 2.84 5.68 -14.62
CA PRO A 62 1.69 5.89 -13.75
C PRO A 62 2.15 6.33 -12.38
N GLY A 63 1.36 7.18 -11.74
CA GLY A 63 1.62 7.56 -10.37
C GLY A 63 1.76 6.34 -9.46
N ILE A 64 2.73 6.40 -8.57
CA ILE A 64 3.01 5.32 -7.62
C ILE A 64 1.84 5.18 -6.64
N ASN A 65 1.49 3.94 -6.32
CA ASN A 65 0.50 3.60 -5.31
C ASN A 65 1.18 2.79 -4.20
N ASP A 66 1.47 3.43 -3.08
CA ASP A 66 1.98 2.75 -1.89
C ASP A 66 0.81 2.09 -1.15
N SER A 67 0.66 0.80 -1.31
CA SER A 67 -0.51 0.06 -0.84
C SER A 67 -0.52 -0.26 0.66
N HIS A 68 0.42 0.31 1.44
CA HIS A 68 0.48 0.25 2.90
C HIS A 68 1.36 1.39 3.43
N LEU A 69 0.74 2.48 3.83
CA LEU A 69 1.41 3.68 4.33
C LEU A 69 0.51 4.38 5.36
N HIS A 70 1.05 4.71 6.52
CA HIS A 70 0.34 5.40 7.61
C HIS A 70 0.54 6.91 7.50
N GLY A 71 -0.33 7.60 6.74
CA GLY A 71 -0.10 8.98 6.34
C GLY A 71 -0.07 9.96 7.50
N ALA A 72 -1.05 9.92 8.41
CA ALA A 72 -1.05 10.80 9.56
C ALA A 72 0.19 10.59 10.46
N TRP A 73 0.60 9.33 10.65
CA TRP A 73 1.79 8.99 11.41
C TRP A 73 3.08 9.42 10.68
N LEU A 74 3.18 9.17 9.37
CA LEU A 74 4.28 9.63 8.54
C LEU A 74 4.47 11.15 8.64
N GLY A 75 3.38 11.91 8.43
CA GLY A 75 3.46 13.37 8.44
C GLY A 75 3.81 13.94 9.81
N ALA A 76 3.37 13.29 10.90
CA ALA A 76 3.72 13.68 12.26
C ALA A 76 5.19 13.40 12.62
N MET A 77 5.78 12.33 12.06
CA MET A 77 7.16 11.92 12.35
C MET A 77 8.19 12.49 11.37
N TRP A 78 7.79 12.89 10.16
CA TRP A 78 8.72 13.29 9.11
C TRP A 78 9.71 14.38 9.55
N PRO A 79 11.05 14.26 9.27
CA PRO A 79 11.69 13.27 8.38
C PRO A 79 12.14 11.95 9.06
N HIS A 80 11.70 11.68 10.27
CA HIS A 80 12.11 10.50 11.02
C HIS A 80 11.23 9.29 10.67
N THR A 81 11.83 8.10 10.74
CA THR A 81 11.14 6.81 10.62
C THR A 81 11.56 5.91 11.76
N LEU A 82 10.83 4.83 12.03
CA LEU A 82 11.15 3.93 13.14
C LEU A 82 12.53 3.28 12.99
N PHE A 83 12.94 2.99 11.73
CA PHE A 83 14.24 2.37 11.47
C PHE A 83 15.39 3.37 11.26
N SER A 84 15.13 4.67 11.03
CA SER A 84 16.19 5.67 10.85
C SER A 84 16.97 5.99 12.13
N GLY A 85 16.38 5.70 13.30
CA GLY A 85 17.00 5.90 14.62
C GLY A 85 17.54 4.61 15.28
N GLY A 86 17.44 3.46 14.59
CA GLY A 86 17.61 2.15 15.22
C GLY A 86 16.37 1.72 16.03
N PHE A 87 16.08 0.43 16.07
CA PHE A 87 14.96 -0.09 16.88
C PHE A 87 15.22 0.23 18.36
N GLY A 88 14.45 1.11 18.96
CA GLY A 88 14.64 1.59 20.33
C GLY A 88 15.45 2.88 20.50
N GLY A 89 15.89 3.53 19.38
CA GLY A 89 16.63 4.79 19.40
C GLY A 89 15.78 6.05 19.30
N GLY A 90 14.46 5.97 19.43
CA GLY A 90 13.63 7.14 19.67
C GLY A 90 14.03 7.78 21.00
N GLU A 91 14.36 9.07 20.99
CA GLU A 91 14.50 9.81 22.23
C GLU A 91 13.31 9.51 23.12
N GLU A 92 13.55 9.10 24.38
CA GLU A 92 12.52 8.86 25.36
C GLU A 92 11.56 10.06 25.40
N GLY A 93 10.36 9.83 24.84
CA GLY A 93 9.15 10.52 25.18
C GLY A 93 9.12 12.04 25.09
N THR A 94 8.57 12.53 23.99
CA THR A 94 7.62 13.64 24.18
C THR A 94 6.41 13.05 24.91
N ALA A 95 6.19 13.47 26.14
CA ALA A 95 5.03 13.03 26.92
C ALA A 95 3.75 13.60 26.26
N GLY A 96 3.07 12.79 25.43
CA GLY A 96 1.81 13.16 24.81
C GLY A 96 1.67 12.60 23.38
N PRO A 97 0.47 12.70 22.79
CA PRO A 97 0.20 12.23 21.44
C PRO A 97 0.96 13.05 20.38
N LEU A 98 1.40 12.40 19.31
CA LEU A 98 2.06 13.06 18.15
C LEU A 98 1.10 14.05 17.46
N VAL A 99 -0.19 13.73 17.42
CA VAL A 99 -1.25 14.58 16.90
C VAL A 99 -2.34 14.76 17.97
N ALA A 100 -2.23 15.84 18.73
CA ALA A 100 -3.07 16.08 19.91
C ALA A 100 -4.47 16.64 19.57
N ASP A 101 -4.62 17.33 18.45
CA ASP A 101 -5.84 18.04 18.08
C ASP A 101 -6.10 18.02 16.56
N ALA A 102 -7.22 18.59 16.13
CA ALA A 102 -7.62 18.62 14.73
C ALA A 102 -6.60 19.37 13.84
N ALA A 103 -6.00 20.45 14.33
CA ALA A 103 -5.02 21.22 13.57
C ALA A 103 -3.73 20.40 13.34
N ALA A 104 -3.28 19.67 14.37
CA ALA A 104 -2.12 18.79 14.27
C ALA A 104 -2.40 17.60 13.32
N ARG A 105 -3.59 16.98 13.41
CA ARG A 105 -3.99 15.90 12.47
C ARG A 105 -4.01 16.39 11.04
N ARG A 106 -4.65 17.53 10.79
CA ARG A 106 -4.69 18.17 9.47
C ARG A 106 -3.30 18.45 8.93
N ALA A 107 -2.44 19.06 9.73
CA ALA A 107 -1.07 19.37 9.33
C ALA A 107 -0.27 18.11 9.01
N ALA A 108 -0.42 17.04 9.79
CA ALA A 108 0.23 15.75 9.56
C ALA A 108 -0.21 15.11 8.24
N ILE A 109 -1.52 15.05 7.95
CA ILE A 109 -2.05 14.50 6.69
C ILE A 109 -1.57 15.29 5.49
N LEU A 110 -1.61 16.63 5.55
CA LEU A 110 -1.10 17.47 4.47
C LEU A 110 0.40 17.30 4.26
N LYS A 111 1.18 17.18 5.34
CA LYS A 111 2.61 16.92 5.28
C LYS A 111 2.92 15.56 4.63
N ALA A 112 2.17 14.52 4.97
CA ALA A 112 2.30 13.22 4.31
C ALA A 112 2.01 13.32 2.80
N GLY A 113 1.00 14.11 2.41
CA GLY A 113 0.70 14.40 1.02
C GLY A 113 1.85 15.09 0.28
N ASP A 114 2.53 16.05 0.94
CA ASP A 114 3.72 16.72 0.37
C ASP A 114 4.88 15.75 0.17
N VAL A 115 5.12 14.86 1.15
CA VAL A 115 6.17 13.83 1.07
C VAL A 115 5.85 12.83 -0.03
N ALA A 116 4.60 12.35 -0.10
CA ALA A 116 4.14 11.44 -1.14
C ALA A 116 4.32 12.05 -2.54
N ALA A 117 3.89 13.31 -2.73
CA ALA A 117 4.03 14.01 -3.99
C ALA A 117 5.49 14.15 -4.42
N ALA A 118 6.41 14.46 -3.50
CA ALA A 118 7.85 14.57 -3.79
C ALA A 118 8.48 13.22 -4.21
N LEU A 119 7.83 12.11 -3.88
CA LEU A 119 8.24 10.75 -4.24
C LEU A 119 7.47 10.16 -5.43
N GLY A 120 6.61 10.95 -6.10
CA GLY A 120 5.80 10.44 -7.21
C GLY A 120 4.62 9.56 -6.78
N ILE A 121 4.34 9.49 -5.48
CA ILE A 121 3.23 8.74 -4.92
C ILE A 121 1.95 9.56 -5.09
N THR A 122 1.03 9.07 -5.91
CA THR A 122 -0.27 9.70 -6.19
C THR A 122 -1.42 8.98 -5.52
N SER A 123 -1.15 7.83 -4.92
CA SER A 123 -2.15 7.02 -4.23
C SER A 123 -1.47 6.25 -3.10
N TYR A 124 -2.20 6.04 -2.00
CA TYR A 124 -1.75 5.11 -0.96
C TYR A 124 -2.93 4.49 -0.20
N THR A 125 -2.67 3.37 0.45
CA THR A 125 -3.61 2.76 1.39
C THR A 125 -3.18 3.07 2.82
N GLU A 126 -4.08 3.70 3.58
CA GLU A 126 -3.98 3.92 5.03
C GLU A 126 -4.69 2.76 5.75
N PRO A 127 -3.94 1.74 6.22
CA PRO A 127 -4.54 0.49 6.67
C PRO A 127 -4.73 0.45 8.18
N GLY A 128 -5.57 1.29 8.72
CA GLY A 128 -5.86 1.16 10.14
C GLY A 128 -6.29 2.43 10.87
N LEU A 129 -7.39 3.05 10.43
CA LEU A 129 -8.00 4.17 11.16
C LEU A 129 -9.31 3.71 11.80
N GLY A 130 -9.53 4.04 13.06
CA GLY A 130 -10.82 3.74 13.66
C GLY A 130 -10.88 3.76 15.18
N PRO A 131 -12.06 3.38 15.72
CA PRO A 131 -12.39 3.60 17.14
C PRO A 131 -11.55 2.77 18.12
N GLY A 132 -10.89 1.70 17.66
CA GLY A 132 -9.97 0.94 18.51
C GLY A 132 -8.77 1.76 18.98
N GLU A 133 -8.43 2.83 18.26
CA GLU A 133 -7.29 3.72 18.53
C GLU A 133 -7.69 5.10 19.05
N ASP A 134 -8.97 5.34 19.40
CA ASP A 134 -9.40 6.66 19.87
C ASP A 134 -8.73 7.09 21.18
N GLU A 135 -8.27 6.14 21.99
CA GLU A 135 -7.46 6.36 23.18
C GLU A 135 -5.96 6.02 22.93
N GLY A 136 -5.56 5.83 21.67
CA GLY A 136 -4.21 5.44 21.27
C GLY A 136 -3.17 6.53 21.60
N GLN A 137 -1.97 6.10 22.00
CA GLN A 137 -0.91 6.99 22.50
C GLN A 137 -0.45 8.03 21.48
N THR A 138 -0.42 7.68 20.19
CA THR A 138 0.08 8.58 19.14
C THR A 138 -0.98 9.56 18.64
N GLY A 139 -2.26 9.22 18.75
CA GLY A 139 -3.38 9.94 18.16
C GLY A 139 -3.47 9.85 16.62
N CYS A 140 -2.55 9.12 15.98
CA CYS A 140 -2.44 9.06 14.52
C CYS A 140 -3.42 8.09 13.84
N PHE A 141 -4.07 7.20 14.59
CA PHE A 141 -4.90 6.11 14.04
C PHE A 141 -6.37 6.20 14.45
N THR A 142 -6.76 7.31 15.10
CA THR A 142 -8.10 7.52 15.66
C THR A 142 -9.18 7.68 14.61
N SER A 143 -10.44 7.48 14.98
CA SER A 143 -11.60 7.84 14.15
C SER A 143 -11.56 9.31 13.70
N ALA A 144 -11.07 10.21 14.55
CA ALA A 144 -10.93 11.64 14.24
C ALA A 144 -9.91 11.92 13.12
N VAL A 145 -8.94 11.02 12.87
CA VAL A 145 -8.04 11.12 11.71
C VAL A 145 -8.79 10.78 10.42
N LEU A 146 -9.67 9.78 10.44
CA LEU A 146 -10.53 9.45 9.29
C LEU A 146 -11.47 10.62 8.95
N ASP A 147 -12.06 11.26 9.97
CA ASP A 147 -12.90 12.44 9.77
C ASP A 147 -12.13 13.60 9.14
N GLU A 148 -10.87 13.81 9.55
CA GLU A 148 -10.02 14.86 8.98
C GLU A 148 -9.60 14.53 7.54
N TYR A 149 -9.32 13.26 7.21
CA TYR A 149 -9.14 12.83 5.83
C TYR A 149 -10.37 13.14 4.96
N ALA A 150 -11.56 12.87 5.48
CA ALA A 150 -12.80 13.14 4.78
C ALA A 150 -13.04 14.65 4.58
N ALA A 151 -12.74 15.47 5.57
CA ALA A 151 -12.79 16.93 5.46
C ALA A 151 -11.85 17.43 4.37
N LEU A 152 -10.57 17.00 4.40
CA LEU A 152 -9.56 17.37 3.40
C LEU A 152 -9.93 16.90 1.98
N ALA A 153 -10.51 15.70 1.85
CA ALA A 153 -10.99 15.18 0.57
C ALA A 153 -12.10 16.06 -0.01
N ASN A 154 -13.10 16.43 0.82
CA ASN A 154 -14.23 17.27 0.41
C ASN A 154 -13.80 18.72 0.11
N GLU A 155 -12.73 19.21 0.73
CA GLU A 155 -12.11 20.51 0.44
C GLU A 155 -11.21 20.49 -0.80
N GLY A 156 -10.89 19.31 -1.35
CA GLY A 156 -9.98 19.15 -2.49
C GLY A 156 -8.51 19.42 -2.18
N LEU A 157 -8.10 19.18 -0.94
CA LEU A 157 -6.75 19.48 -0.44
C LEU A 157 -5.82 18.26 -0.36
N LEU A 158 -6.33 17.05 -0.56
CA LEU A 158 -5.49 15.86 -0.60
C LEU A 158 -4.60 15.88 -1.85
N ARG A 159 -3.31 15.61 -1.68
CA ARG A 159 -2.30 15.53 -2.76
C ARG A 159 -2.04 14.11 -3.24
N ALA A 160 -2.75 13.15 -2.69
CA ALA A 160 -2.78 11.76 -3.12
C ALA A 160 -4.19 11.21 -2.92
N ARG A 161 -4.56 10.18 -3.67
CA ARG A 161 -5.78 9.41 -3.46
C ARG A 161 -5.56 8.44 -2.31
N VAL A 162 -6.53 8.33 -1.42
CA VAL A 162 -6.37 7.53 -0.21
C VAL A 162 -7.43 6.43 -0.16
N THR A 163 -6.98 5.20 0.04
CA THR A 163 -7.84 4.06 0.40
C THR A 163 -7.66 3.79 1.88
N VAL A 164 -8.75 3.70 2.64
CA VAL A 164 -8.70 3.44 4.09
C VAL A 164 -9.29 2.09 4.41
N LEU A 165 -8.61 1.33 5.27
CA LEU A 165 -9.18 0.19 5.99
C LEU A 165 -9.45 0.61 7.43
N ARG A 166 -10.66 0.33 7.93
CA ARG A 166 -11.03 0.66 9.32
C ARG A 166 -10.45 -0.34 10.31
N LEU A 167 -9.96 0.15 11.44
CA LEU A 167 -9.41 -0.64 12.54
C LEU A 167 -10.35 -0.55 13.75
N PHE A 168 -10.76 -1.70 14.27
CA PHE A 168 -11.64 -1.80 15.44
C PHE A 168 -10.95 -2.37 16.68
N GLY A 169 -9.70 -2.78 16.53
CA GLY A 169 -8.77 -3.16 17.58
C GLY A 169 -7.67 -2.14 17.76
N ILE A 170 -6.66 -2.49 18.54
CA ILE A 170 -5.46 -1.68 18.79
C ILE A 170 -4.42 -2.00 17.72
N LEU A 171 -3.66 -1.00 17.28
CA LEU A 171 -2.53 -1.15 16.38
C LEU A 171 -1.50 -2.11 17.01
N ASP A 172 -1.09 -3.13 16.26
CA ASP A 172 -0.21 -4.20 16.73
C ASP A 172 -0.65 -4.85 18.06
N GLY A 173 -1.94 -4.81 18.35
CA GLY A 173 -2.51 -5.21 19.61
C GLY A 173 -3.83 -5.98 19.49
N PRO A 174 -4.51 -6.20 20.62
CA PRO A 174 -5.71 -7.05 20.66
C PRO A 174 -6.90 -6.42 19.94
N SER A 175 -7.73 -7.30 19.34
CA SER A 175 -9.05 -6.98 18.80
C SER A 175 -10.09 -7.86 19.42
N SER A 176 -11.25 -7.29 19.82
CA SER A 176 -12.39 -8.09 20.27
C SER A 176 -13.45 -8.22 19.18
N LEU A 177 -14.07 -9.41 19.10
CA LEU A 177 -15.18 -9.63 18.19
C LEU A 177 -16.34 -8.68 18.46
N ALA A 178 -16.58 -8.33 19.72
CA ALA A 178 -17.66 -7.42 20.12
C ALA A 178 -17.41 -5.98 19.63
N ASP A 179 -16.19 -5.48 19.78
CA ASP A 179 -15.82 -4.13 19.30
C ASP A 179 -15.83 -4.08 17.77
N PHE A 180 -15.35 -5.14 17.11
CA PHE A 180 -15.40 -5.28 15.67
C PHE A 180 -16.85 -5.19 15.16
N GLN A 181 -17.77 -5.93 15.77
CA GLN A 181 -19.19 -5.90 15.38
C GLN A 181 -19.83 -4.53 15.62
N ARG A 182 -19.50 -3.87 16.74
CA ARG A 182 -20.01 -2.51 17.03
C ARG A 182 -19.49 -1.50 16.00
N GLY A 183 -18.19 -1.46 15.79
CA GLY A 183 -17.58 -0.49 14.89
C GLY A 183 -17.97 -0.66 13.42
N LEU A 184 -18.32 -1.88 12.99
CA LEU A 184 -18.89 -2.10 11.65
C LEU A 184 -20.24 -1.43 11.43
N ALA A 185 -20.96 -1.09 12.50
CA ALA A 185 -22.24 -0.40 12.41
C ALA A 185 -22.09 1.13 12.33
N ASP A 186 -20.89 1.67 12.59
CA ASP A 186 -20.63 3.10 12.55
C ASP A 186 -20.68 3.62 11.10
N ASP A 187 -21.19 4.84 10.95
CA ASP A 187 -21.27 5.51 9.67
C ASP A 187 -19.88 5.75 9.06
N ILE A 188 -19.83 5.68 7.75
CA ILE A 188 -18.64 6.00 6.97
C ILE A 188 -18.80 7.41 6.41
N PRO A 189 -17.78 8.30 6.54
CA PRO A 189 -17.82 9.62 5.95
C PRO A 189 -18.11 9.58 4.44
N SER A 190 -18.99 10.47 3.96
CA SER A 190 -19.32 10.57 2.54
C SER A 190 -18.26 11.41 1.81
N THR A 191 -17.62 10.81 0.81
CA THR A 191 -16.57 11.44 -0.02
C THR A 191 -16.66 10.95 -1.47
N ASP A 192 -15.94 11.62 -2.38
CA ASP A 192 -15.70 11.05 -3.71
C ASP A 192 -14.76 9.82 -3.57
N PRO A 193 -15.21 8.60 -3.90
CA PRO A 193 -14.41 7.39 -3.74
C PRO A 193 -13.17 7.33 -4.65
N ARG A 194 -13.05 8.25 -5.62
CA ARG A 194 -11.81 8.42 -6.40
C ARG A 194 -10.77 9.29 -5.69
N VAL A 195 -11.15 9.99 -4.62
CA VAL A 195 -10.26 10.83 -3.80
C VAL A 195 -9.97 10.16 -2.47
N LEU A 196 -11.01 9.81 -1.72
CA LEU A 196 -10.93 9.07 -0.47
C LEU A 196 -11.95 7.94 -0.47
N LYS A 197 -11.50 6.71 -0.33
CA LYS A 197 -12.35 5.51 -0.29
C LYS A 197 -12.14 4.76 1.01
N VAL A 198 -13.18 4.62 1.82
CA VAL A 198 -13.19 3.66 2.93
C VAL A 198 -13.62 2.31 2.34
N ASN A 199 -12.67 1.39 2.17
CA ASN A 199 -12.84 0.19 1.35
C ASN A 199 -13.11 -1.08 2.14
N GLY A 200 -12.79 -1.10 3.44
CA GLY A 200 -12.95 -2.31 4.23
C GLY A 200 -12.33 -2.23 5.62
N VAL A 201 -11.80 -3.37 6.06
CA VAL A 201 -11.33 -3.54 7.44
C VAL A 201 -9.89 -4.03 7.51
N LYS A 202 -9.15 -3.54 8.50
CA LYS A 202 -7.85 -4.05 8.97
C LYS A 202 -8.08 -4.94 10.18
N ILE A 203 -7.41 -6.09 10.21
CA ILE A 203 -7.34 -6.98 11.38
C ILE A 203 -5.87 -7.28 11.66
N PHE A 204 -5.47 -7.29 12.92
CA PHE A 204 -4.19 -7.83 13.38
C PHE A 204 -4.42 -9.26 13.86
N ALA A 205 -3.90 -10.26 13.12
CA ALA A 205 -3.99 -11.66 13.54
C ALA A 205 -2.93 -11.98 14.59
N ASP A 206 -1.70 -11.54 14.40
CA ASP A 206 -0.58 -11.76 15.31
C ASP A 206 0.37 -10.55 15.35
N GLY A 207 1.48 -10.66 16.08
CA GLY A 207 2.55 -9.66 16.11
C GLY A 207 3.62 -9.94 15.05
N ILE A 208 4.91 -9.72 15.38
CA ILE A 208 6.04 -9.83 14.45
C ILE A 208 7.11 -10.83 14.94
N PRO A 209 7.79 -11.57 14.03
CA PRO A 209 8.77 -12.58 14.39
C PRO A 209 9.96 -12.04 15.19
N PRO A 210 10.55 -10.87 14.89
CA PRO A 210 11.64 -10.32 15.69
C PRO A 210 11.29 -10.09 17.17
N MET A 211 10.03 -9.83 17.48
CA MET A 211 9.52 -9.65 18.84
C MET A 211 8.98 -10.96 19.45
N ARG A 212 9.08 -12.09 18.74
CA ARG A 212 8.57 -13.41 19.14
C ARG A 212 7.08 -13.42 19.43
N SER A 213 6.33 -12.52 18.79
CA SER A 213 4.88 -12.35 18.94
C SER A 213 4.07 -12.82 17.74
N ALA A 214 4.72 -13.14 16.62
CA ALA A 214 4.08 -13.85 15.50
C ALA A 214 3.73 -15.28 15.90
N TRP A 215 2.57 -15.78 15.52
CA TRP A 215 2.14 -17.14 15.87
C TRP A 215 2.66 -18.16 14.85
N THR A 216 3.60 -18.99 15.32
CA THR A 216 4.39 -19.90 14.46
C THR A 216 4.22 -21.37 14.82
N HIS A 217 4.41 -22.25 13.85
CA HIS A 217 4.53 -23.68 14.07
C HIS A 217 5.89 -24.04 14.70
N HIS A 218 6.92 -23.25 14.39
CA HIS A 218 8.25 -23.39 15.00
C HIS A 218 8.31 -22.66 16.34
N CYS A 219 9.04 -23.23 17.29
CA CYS A 219 9.32 -22.52 18.52
C CYS A 219 10.43 -21.48 18.30
N TYR A 220 10.27 -20.32 18.88
CA TYR A 220 11.33 -19.33 19.04
C TYR A 220 12.47 -19.87 19.91
N THR A 221 13.60 -19.21 19.88
CA THR A 221 14.79 -19.59 20.66
C THR A 221 14.58 -19.61 22.18
N ASP A 222 13.52 -18.97 22.68
CA ASP A 222 13.08 -18.99 24.09
C ASP A 222 12.03 -20.08 24.41
N GLY A 223 11.67 -20.90 23.42
CA GLY A 223 10.70 -21.97 23.56
C GLY A 223 9.22 -21.54 23.41
N THR A 224 8.94 -20.26 23.15
CA THR A 224 7.59 -19.77 22.86
C THR A 224 7.25 -19.93 21.37
N SER A 225 5.98 -19.72 20.98
CA SER A 225 5.54 -19.77 19.57
C SER A 225 4.61 -18.61 19.20
N GLY A 226 4.51 -17.57 20.04
CA GLY A 226 3.56 -16.49 19.87
C GLY A 226 2.11 -16.93 20.05
N HIS A 227 1.16 -16.06 19.67
CA HIS A 227 -0.27 -16.33 19.72
C HIS A 227 -1.05 -15.35 18.83
N LEU A 228 -2.32 -15.64 18.59
CA LEU A 228 -3.23 -14.67 17.97
C LEU A 228 -3.52 -13.49 18.91
N LEU A 229 -3.60 -12.29 18.34
CA LEU A 229 -3.93 -11.05 19.06
C LEU A 229 -5.45 -10.84 19.21
N VAL A 230 -6.28 -11.67 18.57
CA VAL A 230 -7.73 -11.65 18.74
C VAL A 230 -8.09 -12.18 20.12
N ASP A 231 -9.09 -11.58 20.75
CA ASP A 231 -9.56 -11.96 22.09
C ASP A 231 -10.04 -13.42 22.16
N GLY A 232 -9.87 -14.03 23.32
CA GLY A 232 -10.24 -15.41 23.63
C GLY A 232 -9.37 -15.95 24.77
N GLU A 233 -9.94 -16.82 25.60
CA GLU A 233 -9.20 -17.44 26.72
C GLU A 233 -8.21 -18.51 26.23
N GLN A 234 -8.58 -19.22 25.16
CA GLN A 234 -7.78 -20.29 24.54
C GLN A 234 -7.60 -20.04 23.05
N ASP A 235 -6.59 -20.69 22.43
CA ASP A 235 -6.30 -20.54 21.02
C ASP A 235 -7.48 -20.90 20.11
N GLU A 236 -8.25 -21.92 20.48
CA GLU A 236 -9.43 -22.34 19.72
C GLU A 236 -10.50 -21.23 19.69
N GLU A 237 -10.70 -20.53 20.79
CA GLU A 237 -11.63 -19.41 20.86
C GLU A 237 -11.12 -18.21 20.04
N ARG A 238 -9.84 -17.87 20.14
CA ARG A 238 -9.20 -16.82 19.32
C ARG A 238 -9.35 -17.10 17.83
N VAL A 239 -9.12 -18.35 17.41
CA VAL A 239 -9.32 -18.80 16.02
C VAL A 239 -10.79 -18.66 15.62
N ALA A 240 -11.73 -19.06 16.47
CA ALA A 240 -13.15 -18.95 16.18
C ALA A 240 -13.58 -17.47 16.03
N ASN A 241 -13.10 -16.59 16.91
CA ASN A 241 -13.38 -15.16 16.86
C ASN A 241 -12.80 -14.52 15.59
N LEU A 242 -11.54 -14.82 15.23
CA LEU A 242 -10.91 -14.33 13.99
C LEU A 242 -11.70 -14.78 12.75
N ARG A 243 -12.08 -16.08 12.68
CA ARG A 243 -12.91 -16.59 11.59
C ARG A 243 -14.24 -15.87 11.51
N ARG A 244 -14.86 -15.58 12.65
CA ARG A 244 -16.12 -14.85 12.71
C ARG A 244 -15.99 -13.40 12.25
N MET A 245 -14.91 -12.70 12.61
CA MET A 245 -14.62 -11.34 12.11
C MET A 245 -14.49 -11.35 10.58
N ILE A 246 -13.72 -12.27 10.03
CA ILE A 246 -13.51 -12.42 8.57
C ILE A 246 -14.84 -12.72 7.87
N ASP A 247 -15.64 -13.66 8.37
CA ASP A 247 -16.94 -14.02 7.79
C ASP A 247 -17.91 -12.82 7.77
N ILE A 248 -18.00 -12.07 8.88
CA ILE A 248 -18.87 -10.89 8.98
C ILE A 248 -18.45 -9.82 7.97
N ALA A 249 -17.16 -9.46 7.91
CA ALA A 249 -16.67 -8.47 6.97
C ALA A 249 -16.85 -8.91 5.52
N HIS A 250 -16.53 -10.17 5.21
CA HIS A 250 -16.69 -10.72 3.87
C HIS A 250 -18.16 -10.64 3.38
N ARG A 251 -19.12 -11.07 4.20
CA ARG A 251 -20.56 -11.01 3.84
C ARG A 251 -21.09 -9.60 3.62
N ARG A 252 -20.46 -8.60 4.22
CA ARG A 252 -20.79 -7.18 4.00
C ARG A 252 -20.23 -6.67 2.67
N GLY A 253 -19.32 -7.40 2.03
CA GLY A 253 -18.58 -6.96 0.86
C GLY A 253 -17.38 -6.07 1.20
N ASP A 254 -17.00 -5.97 2.49
CA ASP A 254 -15.81 -5.24 2.92
C ASP A 254 -14.54 -5.95 2.40
N GLN A 255 -13.57 -5.19 1.92
CA GLN A 255 -12.23 -5.70 1.70
C GLN A 255 -11.58 -6.01 3.05
N ILE A 256 -10.84 -7.10 3.15
CA ILE A 256 -10.17 -7.50 4.39
C ILE A 256 -8.67 -7.53 4.16
N GLY A 257 -7.94 -6.66 4.86
CA GLY A 257 -6.49 -6.69 4.97
C GLY A 257 -6.11 -7.23 6.35
N VAL A 258 -5.40 -8.36 6.41
CA VAL A 258 -5.01 -8.96 7.69
C VAL A 258 -3.51 -8.94 7.85
N HIS A 259 -3.04 -8.24 8.91
CA HIS A 259 -1.67 -8.40 9.39
C HIS A 259 -1.48 -9.83 9.88
N ALA A 260 -0.65 -10.59 9.20
CA ALA A 260 -0.33 -11.96 9.54
C ALA A 260 1.12 -12.25 9.12
N THR A 261 1.98 -12.52 10.06
CA THR A 261 3.42 -12.68 9.87
C THR A 261 3.90 -14.09 10.18
N GLY A 262 3.31 -14.76 11.18
CA GLY A 262 3.60 -16.14 11.51
C GLY A 262 2.90 -17.13 10.56
N ASP A 263 3.57 -18.23 10.25
CA ASP A 263 3.04 -19.27 9.35
C ASP A 263 1.73 -19.88 9.83
N ARG A 264 1.56 -20.05 11.14
CA ARG A 264 0.34 -20.59 11.75
C ARG A 264 -0.83 -19.59 11.69
N SER A 265 -0.60 -18.30 11.93
CA SER A 265 -1.64 -17.27 11.78
C SER A 265 -2.05 -17.08 10.33
N ILE A 266 -1.08 -17.06 9.39
CA ILE A 266 -1.34 -16.97 7.94
C ILE A 266 -2.23 -18.12 7.48
N GLU A 267 -1.95 -19.34 7.91
CA GLU A 267 -2.75 -20.51 7.56
C GLU A 267 -4.20 -20.39 8.06
N VAL A 268 -4.40 -19.95 9.30
CA VAL A 268 -5.74 -19.71 9.86
C VAL A 268 -6.48 -18.62 9.11
N VAL A 269 -5.83 -17.50 8.79
CA VAL A 269 -6.41 -16.39 8.05
C VAL A 269 -6.84 -16.82 6.64
N VAL A 270 -5.95 -17.50 5.90
CA VAL A 270 -6.27 -17.95 4.53
C VAL A 270 -7.38 -19.00 4.54
N ASN A 271 -7.40 -19.91 5.52
CA ASN A 271 -8.48 -20.86 5.67
C ASN A 271 -9.82 -20.17 5.96
N ALA A 272 -9.83 -19.16 6.84
CA ALA A 272 -11.04 -18.39 7.15
C ALA A 272 -11.57 -17.62 5.93
N MET A 273 -10.68 -16.99 5.16
CA MET A 273 -11.05 -16.32 3.91
C MET A 273 -11.57 -17.31 2.87
N ALA A 274 -10.92 -18.47 2.72
CA ALA A 274 -11.34 -19.52 1.79
C ALA A 274 -12.72 -20.07 2.13
N ASP A 275 -12.99 -20.31 3.42
CA ASP A 275 -14.31 -20.77 3.89
C ASP A 275 -15.39 -19.73 3.58
N ALA A 276 -15.14 -18.44 3.85
CA ALA A 276 -16.07 -17.36 3.56
C ALA A 276 -16.33 -17.21 2.05
N ILE A 277 -15.29 -17.30 1.22
CA ILE A 277 -15.40 -17.28 -0.26
C ILE A 277 -16.20 -18.49 -0.77
N ALA A 278 -15.96 -19.67 -0.21
CA ALA A 278 -16.67 -20.89 -0.60
C ALA A 278 -18.15 -20.82 -0.26
N GLU A 279 -18.50 -20.21 0.88
CA GLU A 279 -19.89 -20.10 1.34
C GLU A 279 -20.67 -18.96 0.65
N HIS A 280 -20.04 -17.82 0.41
CA HIS A 280 -20.71 -16.59 -0.01
C HIS A 280 -20.27 -16.06 -1.39
N GLY A 281 -19.32 -16.72 -2.04
CA GLY A 281 -18.71 -16.26 -3.30
C GLY A 281 -17.63 -15.20 -3.10
N PRO A 282 -16.96 -14.75 -4.17
CA PRO A 282 -15.87 -13.78 -4.12
C PRO A 282 -16.41 -12.34 -4.00
N LEU A 283 -16.71 -11.88 -2.81
CA LEU A 283 -17.30 -10.56 -2.54
C LEU A 283 -16.27 -9.43 -2.37
N GLY A 284 -15.00 -9.75 -2.19
CA GLY A 284 -13.94 -8.75 -1.99
C GLY A 284 -12.59 -9.23 -2.50
N ARG A 285 -11.63 -8.29 -2.61
CA ARG A 285 -10.22 -8.59 -2.93
C ARG A 285 -9.42 -8.55 -1.65
N HIS A 286 -9.51 -9.62 -0.87
CA HIS A 286 -8.81 -9.74 0.41
C HIS A 286 -7.33 -9.94 0.20
N TYR A 287 -6.53 -9.60 1.19
CA TYR A 287 -5.08 -9.79 1.12
C TYR A 287 -4.43 -10.00 2.48
N LEU A 288 -3.35 -10.75 2.46
CA LEU A 288 -2.41 -10.82 3.57
C LEU A 288 -1.56 -9.54 3.57
N ILE A 289 -1.35 -8.98 4.75
CA ILE A 289 -0.41 -7.89 4.98
C ILE A 289 0.82 -8.50 5.63
N HIS A 290 1.99 -8.14 5.15
CA HIS A 290 3.33 -8.65 5.45
C HIS A 290 3.56 -10.06 4.88
N GLY A 291 2.94 -11.09 5.46
CA GLY A 291 3.07 -12.46 4.98
C GLY A 291 4.48 -13.03 5.14
N ASP A 292 5.21 -12.63 6.19
CA ASP A 292 6.64 -12.90 6.38
C ASP A 292 6.97 -14.39 6.24
N LEU A 293 6.19 -15.25 6.89
CA LEU A 293 6.42 -16.69 6.93
C LEU A 293 5.37 -17.47 6.12
N VAL A 294 4.82 -16.88 5.05
CA VAL A 294 3.85 -17.57 4.20
C VAL A 294 4.47 -18.82 3.58
N SER A 295 3.85 -19.97 3.80
CA SER A 295 4.35 -21.23 3.26
C SER A 295 4.09 -21.39 1.77
N GLY A 296 4.90 -22.18 1.07
CA GLY A 296 4.69 -22.50 -0.34
C GLY A 296 3.36 -23.23 -0.60
N GLU A 297 2.80 -23.93 0.38
CA GLU A 297 1.47 -24.54 0.28
C GLU A 297 0.37 -23.47 0.25
N VAL A 298 0.44 -22.51 1.16
CA VAL A 298 -0.50 -21.37 1.20
C VAL A 298 -0.37 -20.52 -0.05
N LEU A 299 0.85 -20.17 -0.49
CA LEU A 299 1.07 -19.38 -1.70
C LEU A 299 0.39 -19.98 -2.93
N ARG A 300 0.47 -21.28 -3.14
CA ARG A 300 -0.19 -21.94 -4.28
C ARG A 300 -1.72 -21.81 -4.30
N ARG A 301 -2.33 -21.56 -3.13
CA ARG A 301 -3.79 -21.40 -3.00
C ARG A 301 -4.26 -19.98 -3.29
N LEU A 302 -3.44 -18.96 -3.00
CA LEU A 302 -3.84 -17.56 -3.06
C LEU A 302 -4.40 -17.14 -4.42
N PRO A 303 -3.78 -17.45 -5.59
CA PRO A 303 -4.32 -17.06 -6.89
C PRO A 303 -5.73 -17.60 -7.16
N GLY A 304 -5.96 -18.88 -6.84
CA GLY A 304 -7.26 -19.52 -7.04
C GLY A 304 -8.36 -18.98 -6.13
N LEU A 305 -7.98 -18.35 -5.00
CA LEU A 305 -8.90 -17.70 -4.06
C LEU A 305 -9.05 -16.19 -4.36
N GLY A 306 -8.25 -15.62 -5.25
CA GLY A 306 -8.20 -14.18 -5.49
C GLY A 306 -7.66 -13.37 -4.31
N ILE A 307 -6.90 -14.01 -3.41
CA ILE A 307 -6.28 -13.36 -2.24
C ILE A 307 -4.92 -12.81 -2.63
N GLY A 308 -4.69 -11.53 -2.33
CA GLY A 308 -3.41 -10.84 -2.59
C GLY A 308 -2.39 -11.00 -1.45
N LEU A 309 -1.16 -10.60 -1.75
CA LEU A 309 -0.07 -10.45 -0.78
C LEU A 309 0.47 -9.02 -0.86
N ASN A 310 0.39 -8.29 0.25
CA ASN A 310 0.93 -6.93 0.39
C ASN A 310 2.14 -7.01 1.32
N THR A 311 3.35 -6.84 0.77
CA THR A 311 4.58 -7.11 1.49
C THR A 311 5.59 -5.96 1.37
N GLN A 312 6.51 -5.87 2.35
CA GLN A 312 7.44 -4.76 2.52
C GLN A 312 8.91 -5.25 2.43
N PRO A 313 9.50 -5.22 1.22
CA PRO A 313 10.87 -5.70 1.03
C PRO A 313 11.91 -4.93 1.86
N GLY A 314 11.64 -3.65 2.17
CA GLY A 314 12.48 -2.86 3.05
C GLY A 314 12.52 -3.41 4.47
N ILE A 315 11.37 -3.86 5.00
CA ILE A 315 11.27 -4.52 6.32
C ILE A 315 12.03 -5.85 6.29
N ALA A 316 11.81 -6.67 5.25
CA ALA A 316 12.53 -7.94 5.10
C ALA A 316 14.05 -7.74 5.14
N ALA A 317 14.56 -6.77 4.39
CA ALA A 317 15.99 -6.45 4.38
C ALA A 317 16.51 -5.95 5.74
N ALA A 318 15.72 -5.14 6.46
CA ALA A 318 16.11 -4.57 7.75
C ALA A 318 16.02 -5.60 8.90
N THR A 319 15.00 -6.47 8.89
CA THR A 319 14.67 -7.34 10.02
C THR A 319 15.11 -8.80 9.83
N GLY A 320 15.56 -9.20 8.65
CA GLY A 320 16.01 -10.55 8.36
C GLY A 320 17.03 -11.12 9.39
N PRO A 321 18.08 -10.37 9.78
CA PRO A 321 19.00 -10.82 10.81
C PRO A 321 18.34 -11.06 12.18
N TRP A 322 17.30 -10.30 12.53
CA TRP A 322 16.56 -10.49 13.79
C TRP A 322 15.63 -11.69 13.71
N LEU A 323 15.03 -11.93 12.54
CA LEU A 323 14.23 -13.13 12.29
C LEU A 323 15.14 -14.38 12.43
N ALA A 324 16.32 -14.37 11.83
CA ALA A 324 17.28 -15.47 11.97
C ALA A 324 17.69 -15.70 13.44
N ALA A 325 17.91 -14.62 14.21
CA ALA A 325 18.21 -14.73 15.64
C ALA A 325 17.04 -15.28 16.46
N ALA A 326 15.79 -15.03 16.04
CA ALA A 326 14.60 -15.48 16.74
C ALA A 326 14.19 -16.92 16.38
N LEU A 327 14.28 -17.31 15.09
CA LEU A 327 13.74 -18.58 14.54
C LEU A 327 14.79 -19.45 13.82
N GLY A 328 16.00 -18.93 13.61
CA GLY A 328 17.09 -19.64 12.94
C GLY A 328 17.19 -19.35 11.43
N ASP A 329 18.38 -19.64 10.86
CA ASP A 329 18.69 -19.39 9.45
C ASP A 329 17.85 -20.25 8.49
N ASP A 330 17.38 -21.41 8.92
CA ASP A 330 16.54 -22.28 8.09
C ASP A 330 15.19 -21.63 7.81
N VAL A 331 14.59 -20.97 8.79
CA VAL A 331 13.34 -20.21 8.63
C VAL A 331 13.58 -18.96 7.78
N LEU A 332 14.71 -18.23 8.01
CA LEU A 332 15.02 -17.05 7.18
C LEU A 332 15.14 -17.40 5.70
N ARG A 333 15.69 -18.54 5.34
CA ARG A 333 15.81 -18.95 3.92
C ARG A 333 14.47 -19.12 3.20
N THR A 334 13.40 -19.32 3.92
CA THR A 334 12.04 -19.51 3.37
C THR A 334 11.11 -18.32 3.65
N ALA A 335 11.58 -17.36 4.45
CA ALA A 335 10.80 -16.15 4.77
C ALA A 335 10.69 -15.22 3.54
N TRP A 336 9.63 -14.44 3.52
CA TRP A 336 9.32 -13.50 2.43
C TRP A 336 9.53 -14.12 1.03
N PRO A 337 8.81 -15.19 0.66
CA PRO A 337 9.01 -15.93 -0.59
C PRO A 337 8.47 -15.15 -1.80
N LEU A 338 9.02 -13.96 -2.02
CA LEU A 338 8.53 -12.98 -2.97
C LEU A 338 8.64 -13.49 -4.41
N ARG A 339 9.77 -14.15 -4.76
CA ARG A 339 9.95 -14.77 -6.08
C ARG A 339 8.85 -15.80 -6.35
N ASP A 340 8.64 -16.73 -5.42
CA ASP A 340 7.64 -17.77 -5.57
C ASP A 340 6.22 -17.19 -5.70
N ALA A 341 5.92 -16.12 -4.96
CA ALA A 341 4.64 -15.43 -5.04
C ALA A 341 4.39 -14.86 -6.45
N PHE A 342 5.39 -14.21 -7.05
CA PHE A 342 5.29 -13.73 -8.43
C PHE A 342 5.18 -14.88 -9.44
N ASP A 343 6.01 -15.91 -9.31
CA ASP A 343 6.03 -17.06 -10.23
C ASP A 343 4.71 -17.85 -10.20
N LEU A 344 4.03 -17.89 -9.06
CA LEU A 344 2.72 -18.51 -8.90
C LEU A 344 1.56 -17.62 -9.34
N GLY A 345 1.80 -16.36 -9.72
CA GLY A 345 0.77 -15.42 -10.15
C GLY A 345 -0.09 -14.87 -8.99
N VAL A 346 0.44 -14.84 -7.77
CA VAL A 346 -0.20 -14.17 -6.64
C VAL A 346 -0.29 -12.67 -6.97
N PRO A 347 -1.41 -11.99 -6.74
CA PRO A 347 -1.47 -10.53 -6.82
C PRO A 347 -0.58 -9.89 -5.73
N VAL A 348 0.68 -9.61 -6.07
CA VAL A 348 1.66 -9.03 -5.14
C VAL A 348 1.64 -7.52 -5.23
N CYS A 349 1.36 -6.85 -4.11
CA CYS A 349 1.62 -5.43 -3.92
C CYS A 349 2.88 -5.25 -3.08
N LEU A 350 3.76 -4.36 -3.53
CA LEU A 350 4.87 -3.86 -2.73
C LEU A 350 4.45 -2.56 -2.04
N SER A 351 4.96 -2.34 -0.84
CA SER A 351 4.67 -1.15 -0.05
C SER A 351 5.80 -0.82 0.92
N THR A 352 5.73 0.32 1.57
CA THR A 352 6.80 0.78 2.47
C THR A 352 6.48 0.57 3.94
N ASP A 353 5.20 0.59 4.31
CA ASP A 353 4.76 0.65 5.71
C ASP A 353 5.32 1.90 6.43
N ALA A 354 5.44 3.01 5.68
CA ALA A 354 5.96 4.25 6.25
C ALA A 354 5.00 4.80 7.34
N PRO A 355 5.55 5.28 8.47
CA PRO A 355 6.94 5.59 8.80
C PRO A 355 7.72 4.44 9.46
N VAL A 356 7.26 3.18 9.41
CA VAL A 356 8.11 2.07 9.85
C VAL A 356 9.41 2.11 9.05
N MET A 357 9.29 2.11 7.71
CA MET A 357 10.40 2.36 6.78
C MET A 357 10.27 3.75 6.14
N GLU A 358 11.31 4.19 5.42
CA GLU A 358 11.22 5.38 4.57
C GLU A 358 10.17 5.17 3.47
N PRO A 359 9.37 6.19 3.10
CA PRO A 359 8.35 6.09 2.05
C PRO A 359 8.92 6.03 0.63
N ASP A 360 10.20 5.67 0.46
CA ASP A 360 10.89 5.62 -0.83
C ASP A 360 10.71 4.24 -1.49
N TRP A 361 9.71 4.14 -2.36
CA TRP A 361 9.40 2.95 -3.15
C TRP A 361 10.60 2.46 -4.00
N ARG A 362 11.53 3.35 -4.39
CA ARG A 362 12.73 3.00 -5.17
C ARG A 362 13.67 2.13 -4.35
N ARG A 363 13.82 2.44 -3.06
CA ARG A 363 14.58 1.62 -2.10
C ARG A 363 13.89 0.27 -1.85
N ALA A 364 12.57 0.27 -1.75
CA ALA A 364 11.80 -0.96 -1.58
C ALA A 364 11.91 -1.86 -2.82
N ILE A 365 11.88 -1.31 -4.05
CA ILE A 365 12.14 -2.07 -5.28
C ILE A 365 13.58 -2.61 -5.31
N ALA A 366 14.57 -1.81 -4.94
CA ALA A 366 15.96 -2.26 -4.86
C ALA A 366 16.13 -3.43 -3.89
N ALA A 367 15.49 -3.35 -2.72
CA ALA A 367 15.47 -4.42 -1.72
C ALA A 367 14.76 -5.68 -2.24
N ALA A 368 13.62 -5.53 -2.92
CA ALA A 368 12.89 -6.65 -3.54
C ALA A 368 13.74 -7.36 -4.60
N ALA A 369 14.37 -6.59 -5.48
CA ALA A 369 15.23 -7.14 -6.54
C ALA A 369 16.43 -7.91 -5.96
N GLN A 370 17.05 -7.36 -4.92
CA GLN A 370 18.15 -8.02 -4.20
C GLN A 370 17.66 -9.30 -3.51
N TRP A 371 16.51 -9.26 -2.80
CA TRP A 371 15.95 -10.42 -2.11
C TRP A 371 15.58 -11.55 -3.07
N MET A 372 15.03 -11.18 -4.24
CA MET A 372 14.67 -12.13 -5.28
C MET A 372 15.87 -12.57 -6.14
N ASP A 373 17.03 -11.93 -6.03
CA ASP A 373 18.19 -12.10 -6.92
C ASP A 373 17.78 -11.94 -8.40
N VAL A 374 17.13 -10.80 -8.73
CA VAL A 374 16.66 -10.48 -10.08
C VAL A 374 17.20 -9.14 -10.54
N SER A 375 17.34 -9.00 -11.87
CA SER A 375 17.80 -7.77 -12.49
C SER A 375 17.29 -7.66 -13.94
N GLY A 376 17.51 -6.50 -14.54
CA GLY A 376 17.14 -6.21 -15.92
C GLY A 376 15.73 -5.64 -16.08
N PRO A 377 15.38 -5.21 -17.31
CA PRO A 377 14.18 -4.43 -17.56
C PRO A 377 12.88 -5.18 -17.25
N GLU A 378 12.84 -6.49 -17.48
CA GLU A 378 11.64 -7.29 -17.24
C GLU A 378 11.33 -7.42 -15.75
N ALA A 379 12.35 -7.70 -14.94
CA ALA A 379 12.21 -7.71 -13.48
C ALA A 379 11.81 -6.33 -12.95
N MET A 380 12.40 -5.26 -13.49
CA MET A 380 12.05 -3.89 -13.10
C MET A 380 10.59 -3.57 -13.45
N ARG A 381 10.10 -3.98 -14.65
CA ARG A 381 8.68 -3.83 -15.02
C ARG A 381 7.76 -4.54 -14.03
N GLN A 382 8.08 -5.79 -13.69
CA GLN A 382 7.29 -6.56 -12.71
C GLN A 382 7.21 -5.84 -11.36
N LEU A 383 8.35 -5.34 -10.85
CA LEU A 383 8.41 -4.63 -9.57
C LEU A 383 7.69 -3.27 -9.61
N LEU A 384 7.80 -2.52 -10.72
CA LEU A 384 7.04 -1.27 -10.91
C LEU A 384 5.54 -1.53 -11.01
N ARG A 385 5.10 -2.62 -11.66
CA ARG A 385 3.68 -3.01 -11.69
C ARG A 385 3.14 -3.33 -10.30
N ALA A 386 3.98 -3.84 -9.40
CA ALA A 386 3.63 -4.08 -8.00
C ALA A 386 3.47 -2.80 -7.16
N TYR A 387 3.87 -1.64 -7.71
CA TYR A 387 3.63 -0.29 -7.15
C TYR A 387 2.63 0.54 -7.97
N THR A 388 2.03 0.00 -9.04
CA THR A 388 1.12 0.75 -9.92
C THR A 388 -0.16 -0.03 -10.23
N VAL A 389 -0.04 -1.05 -11.07
CA VAL A 389 -1.18 -1.83 -11.59
C VAL A 389 -1.79 -2.74 -10.51
N THR A 390 -0.94 -3.49 -9.80
CA THR A 390 -1.43 -4.45 -8.80
C THR A 390 -2.09 -3.76 -7.61
N PRO A 391 -1.54 -2.66 -7.04
CA PRO A 391 -2.25 -1.90 -6.01
C PRO A 391 -3.57 -1.30 -6.49
N ALA A 392 -3.65 -0.83 -7.76
CA ALA A 392 -4.91 -0.38 -8.32
C ALA A 392 -5.95 -1.51 -8.39
N TYR A 393 -5.51 -2.73 -8.72
CA TYR A 393 -6.35 -3.93 -8.64
C TYR A 393 -6.77 -4.21 -7.19
N GLN A 394 -5.84 -4.18 -6.24
CA GLN A 394 -6.15 -4.37 -4.82
C GLN A 394 -7.24 -3.39 -4.34
N ASP A 395 -7.14 -2.11 -4.74
CA ASP A 395 -8.11 -1.06 -4.38
C ASP A 395 -9.48 -1.21 -5.07
N GLY A 396 -9.64 -2.11 -6.05
CA GLY A 396 -10.82 -2.19 -6.91
C GLY A 396 -10.95 -0.98 -7.84
N ALA A 397 -9.82 -0.40 -8.26
CA ALA A 397 -9.73 0.86 -8.99
C ALA A 397 -9.01 0.71 -10.36
N GLU A 398 -8.65 -0.50 -10.77
CA GLU A 398 -7.91 -0.78 -11.99
C GLU A 398 -8.63 -0.34 -13.26
N SER A 399 -9.94 -0.14 -13.20
CA SER A 399 -10.71 0.37 -14.34
C SER A 399 -10.42 1.85 -14.64
N TRP A 400 -9.89 2.60 -13.67
CA TRP A 400 -9.72 4.05 -13.80
C TRP A 400 -8.36 4.59 -13.34
N LYS A 401 -7.48 3.81 -12.64
CA LYS A 401 -6.10 4.19 -12.26
C LYS A 401 -5.11 3.05 -12.46
N GLY A 402 -3.83 3.28 -12.19
CA GLY A 402 -2.75 2.27 -12.12
C GLY A 402 -2.02 2.03 -13.44
N SER A 403 -2.51 2.53 -14.57
CA SER A 403 -1.80 2.51 -15.86
C SER A 403 -2.18 3.77 -16.66
N LEU A 404 -1.41 4.08 -17.72
CA LEU A 404 -1.65 5.24 -18.58
C LEU A 404 -2.46 4.87 -19.84
N ALA A 405 -3.42 3.98 -19.69
CA ALA A 405 -4.38 3.69 -20.77
C ALA A 405 -5.36 4.84 -20.96
N VAL A 406 -5.83 5.04 -22.20
CA VAL A 406 -6.87 6.01 -22.52
C VAL A 406 -8.12 5.75 -21.68
N GLY A 407 -8.68 6.81 -21.10
CA GLY A 407 -9.84 6.76 -20.20
C GLY A 407 -9.50 6.68 -18.70
N LYS A 408 -8.22 6.44 -18.35
CA LYS A 408 -7.79 6.45 -16.95
C LYS A 408 -7.33 7.84 -16.50
N VAL A 409 -7.34 8.07 -15.18
CA VAL A 409 -6.87 9.32 -14.60
C VAL A 409 -5.40 9.57 -14.92
N ALA A 410 -5.06 10.83 -15.13
CA ALA A 410 -3.71 11.27 -15.39
C ALA A 410 -2.94 11.52 -14.08
N ASP A 411 -2.79 10.46 -13.30
CA ASP A 411 -1.89 10.43 -12.15
C ASP A 411 -0.53 9.96 -12.66
N LEU A 412 0.48 10.85 -12.65
CA LEU A 412 1.75 10.63 -13.33
C LEU A 412 2.93 10.89 -12.39
N CYS A 413 3.94 10.02 -12.49
CA CYS A 413 5.26 10.22 -11.92
C CYS A 413 6.27 10.43 -13.05
N VAL A 414 6.99 11.57 -13.05
CA VAL A 414 8.03 11.86 -14.02
C VAL A 414 9.39 11.68 -13.37
N LEU A 415 10.19 10.81 -13.94
CA LEU A 415 11.56 10.52 -13.51
C LEU A 415 12.57 11.15 -14.46
N ASP A 416 13.71 11.58 -13.92
CA ASP A 416 14.84 12.12 -14.72
C ASP A 416 15.50 11.06 -15.61
N THR A 417 15.37 9.78 -15.26
CA THR A 417 16.00 8.65 -15.93
C THR A 417 14.97 7.53 -16.12
N ASN A 418 15.08 6.76 -17.22
CA ASN A 418 14.22 5.59 -17.44
C ASN A 418 14.59 4.46 -16.47
N PRO A 419 13.70 4.08 -15.55
CA PRO A 419 13.99 3.08 -14.53
C PRO A 419 14.28 1.69 -15.10
N LEU A 420 13.87 1.41 -16.36
CA LEU A 420 14.14 0.14 -17.01
C LEU A 420 15.58 0.01 -17.51
N THR A 421 16.33 1.12 -17.53
CA THR A 421 17.71 1.17 -18.02
C THR A 421 18.77 1.20 -16.93
N VAL A 422 18.34 1.28 -15.66
CA VAL A 422 19.24 1.29 -14.51
C VAL A 422 19.21 -0.05 -13.77
N ALA A 423 20.32 -0.39 -13.11
CA ALA A 423 20.30 -1.54 -12.21
C ALA A 423 19.38 -1.26 -11.01
N PRO A 424 18.67 -2.28 -10.48
CA PRO A 424 17.78 -2.08 -9.33
C PRO A 424 18.45 -1.39 -8.13
N ALA A 425 19.73 -1.69 -7.88
CA ALA A 425 20.51 -1.06 -6.80
C ALA A 425 20.74 0.44 -7.00
N ASP A 426 20.71 0.92 -8.24
CA ASP A 426 20.91 2.33 -8.60
C ASP A 426 19.59 3.12 -8.66
N LEU A 427 18.44 2.42 -8.63
CA LEU A 427 17.11 3.04 -8.70
C LEU A 427 16.87 4.11 -7.63
N PRO A 428 17.37 4.01 -6.38
CA PRO A 428 17.24 5.09 -5.39
C PRO A 428 17.88 6.42 -5.81
N GLY A 429 18.83 6.39 -6.74
CA GLY A 429 19.46 7.58 -7.32
C GLY A 429 18.67 8.27 -8.44
N VAL A 430 17.61 7.64 -8.95
CA VAL A 430 16.74 8.22 -9.99
C VAL A 430 15.80 9.25 -9.36
N GLY A 431 15.86 10.49 -9.85
CA GLY A 431 15.12 11.62 -9.32
C GLY A 431 13.67 11.67 -9.81
N VAL A 432 12.73 11.98 -8.90
CA VAL A 432 11.37 12.41 -9.27
C VAL A 432 11.41 13.90 -9.60
N THR A 433 11.05 14.26 -10.82
CA THR A 433 11.09 15.66 -11.28
C THR A 433 9.75 16.35 -11.21
N THR A 434 8.67 15.62 -11.51
CA THR A 434 7.31 16.17 -11.46
C THR A 434 6.31 15.07 -11.11
N THR A 435 5.32 15.42 -10.30
CA THR A 435 4.19 14.54 -9.98
C THR A 435 2.90 15.25 -10.34
N TYR A 436 2.05 14.55 -11.10
CA TYR A 436 0.72 15.02 -11.45
C TYR A 436 -0.35 14.18 -10.77
N LEU A 437 -1.35 14.83 -10.24
CA LEU A 437 -2.58 14.20 -9.73
C LEU A 437 -3.76 14.70 -10.56
N GLY A 438 -4.39 13.79 -11.33
CA GLY A 438 -5.46 14.16 -12.24
C GLY A 438 -5.03 15.24 -13.25
N GLY A 439 -3.83 15.13 -13.81
CA GLY A 439 -3.27 16.08 -14.78
C GLY A 439 -2.78 17.41 -14.21
N LYS A 440 -2.90 17.64 -12.90
CA LYS A 440 -2.43 18.87 -12.22
C LYS A 440 -1.13 18.60 -11.49
N VAL A 441 -0.17 19.51 -11.61
CA VAL A 441 1.11 19.43 -10.89
C VAL A 441 0.86 19.55 -9.38
N VAL A 442 1.30 18.54 -8.61
CA VAL A 442 1.29 18.54 -7.14
C VAL A 442 2.69 18.60 -6.55
N PHE A 443 3.72 18.32 -7.36
CA PHE A 443 5.13 18.49 -7.03
C PHE A 443 5.97 18.76 -8.29
N GLN A 444 6.97 19.63 -8.15
CA GLN A 444 8.02 19.89 -9.15
C GLN A 444 9.32 20.22 -8.43
N SER A 445 10.42 19.53 -8.79
CA SER A 445 11.78 19.74 -8.22
C SER A 445 12.48 20.93 -8.87
#